data_9da40ec956cff8ec18317e2ff489db45
#
_entry.id   9da40ec956cff8ec18317e2ff489db45
#
_cell.length_a   1.000
_cell.length_b   1.000
_cell.length_c   1.000
_cell.angle_alpha   90.00
_cell.angle_beta   90.00
_cell.angle_gamma   90.00
#
_symmetry.space_group_name_H-M   'P 1'
#
loop_
_entity.id
_entity.type
_entity.pdbx_description
1 polymer ?
#
loop_
_entity_poly.entity_id
_entity_poly.type
_entity_poly.pdbx_seq_one_letter_code
_entity_poly.pdbx_strand_id
1 'polypeptide(L)'
;GAHLGAACSGSFLLAESGLLDGHRATTSWWLGPMFRQRYPNVTLDESRMIVNSTRFTTAGAALAHVDLALRIIRGRSPALAALVARYLLVETRSSQAEFVIPDHLAHADPMVERFECWARRRLAQGFSLTEAASAAGTSERTLARRLQSVLGKTPLSYFQDLRVEHAVHLLRTGNASVDQVAAQVGYSDGVTLRALLRRKLGRGVRELRRGG
;
A
#
# COMPACT_ATOMS: atom_id res chain seq x y z
N GLY A 1 1.79 -19.56 25.21
CA GLY A 1 1.88 -18.16 25.57
C GLY A 1 0.73 -17.35 24.97
N ALA A 2 0.49 -16.14 25.46
CA ALA A 2 -0.53 -15.25 24.91
C ALA A 2 -0.20 -14.82 23.48
N HIS A 3 -1.22 -14.69 22.64
CA HIS A 3 -1.12 -14.06 21.32
C HIS A 3 -1.37 -12.57 21.47
N LEU A 4 -0.46 -11.74 20.97
CA LEU A 4 -0.54 -10.28 21.08
C LEU A 4 -1.09 -9.68 19.79
N GLY A 5 -2.05 -8.76 19.92
CA GLY A 5 -2.63 -8.03 18.81
C GLY A 5 -2.42 -6.52 18.97
N ALA A 6 -2.05 -5.84 17.88
CA ALA A 6 -1.94 -4.39 17.85
C ALA A 6 -2.48 -3.81 16.54
N ALA A 7 -3.12 -2.66 16.63
CA ALA A 7 -3.66 -1.98 15.46
C ALA A 7 -3.13 -0.54 15.37
N CYS A 8 -2.96 -0.04 14.16
CA CYS A 8 -2.55 1.33 13.86
C CYS A 8 -1.23 1.67 14.58
N SER A 9 -1.18 2.78 15.34
CA SER A 9 -0.03 3.18 16.14
C SER A 9 0.33 2.20 17.26
N GLY A 10 -0.57 1.30 17.66
CA GLY A 10 -0.29 0.25 18.64
C GLY A 10 0.83 -0.70 18.23
N SER A 11 1.09 -0.87 16.92
CA SER A 11 2.22 -1.66 16.41
C SER A 11 3.58 -1.08 16.82
N PHE A 12 3.67 0.23 17.06
CA PHE A 12 4.88 0.86 17.59
C PHE A 12 5.22 0.39 19.01
N LEU A 13 4.21 0.15 19.86
CA LEU A 13 4.43 -0.37 21.21
C LEU A 13 5.04 -1.77 21.18
N LEU A 14 4.54 -2.64 20.28
CA LEU A 14 5.12 -3.96 20.08
C LEU A 14 6.53 -3.91 19.49
N ALA A 15 6.78 -2.99 18.56
CA ALA A 15 8.11 -2.79 17.97
C ALA A 15 9.11 -2.24 19.00
N GLU A 16 8.69 -1.29 19.84
CA GLU A 16 9.52 -0.70 20.89
C GLU A 16 9.95 -1.74 21.95
N SER A 17 9.11 -2.73 22.21
CA SER A 17 9.45 -3.84 23.12
C SER A 17 10.44 -4.85 22.54
N GLY A 18 10.86 -4.69 21.28
CA GLY A 18 11.72 -5.64 20.56
C GLY A 18 11.03 -6.94 20.11
N LEU A 19 9.76 -7.12 20.44
CA LEU A 19 9.02 -8.35 20.14
C LEU A 19 8.77 -8.57 18.65
N LEU A 20 8.83 -7.52 17.84
CA LEU A 20 8.64 -7.59 16.38
C LEU A 20 9.94 -7.75 15.59
N ASP A 21 11.12 -7.71 16.22
CA ASP A 21 12.40 -7.85 15.54
C ASP A 21 12.50 -9.18 14.80
N GLY A 22 12.89 -9.14 13.53
CA GLY A 22 12.92 -10.29 12.63
C GLY A 22 11.56 -10.78 12.14
N HIS A 23 10.47 -10.14 12.57
CA HIS A 23 9.11 -10.51 12.17
C HIS A 23 8.53 -9.56 11.12
N ARG A 24 7.49 -10.07 10.40
CA ARG A 24 6.65 -9.22 9.54
C ARG A 24 5.58 -8.55 10.38
N ALA A 25 5.32 -7.28 10.08
CA ALA A 25 4.27 -6.50 10.73
C ALA A 25 3.60 -5.54 9.73
N THR A 26 2.48 -4.96 10.11
CA THR A 26 1.88 -3.81 9.43
C THR A 26 1.56 -2.72 10.43
N THR A 27 1.43 -1.52 9.93
CA THR A 27 0.93 -0.34 10.64
C THR A 27 0.07 0.47 9.67
N SER A 28 -0.47 1.59 10.10
CA SER A 28 -1.15 2.50 9.18
C SER A 28 -0.18 2.97 8.11
N TRP A 29 -0.60 2.95 6.84
CA TRP A 29 0.25 3.25 5.69
C TRP A 29 0.96 4.62 5.81
N TRP A 30 0.30 5.63 6.39
CA TRP A 30 0.90 6.96 6.59
C TRP A 30 1.95 7.01 7.71
N LEU A 31 2.00 6.01 8.58
CA LEU A 31 3.02 5.84 9.61
C LEU A 31 4.20 4.98 9.14
N GLY A 32 4.08 4.36 7.97
CA GLY A 32 5.08 3.45 7.41
C GLY A 32 6.50 4.03 7.35
N PRO A 33 6.70 5.26 6.84
CA PRO A 33 8.03 5.88 6.78
C PRO A 33 8.68 6.00 8.17
N MET A 34 7.94 6.51 9.16
CA MET A 34 8.41 6.64 10.54
C MET A 34 8.71 5.27 11.17
N PHE A 35 7.84 4.29 10.93
CA PHE A 35 8.02 2.94 11.46
C PHE A 35 9.29 2.29 10.93
N ARG A 36 9.55 2.34 9.61
CA ARG A 36 10.77 1.80 8.99
C ARG A 36 12.04 2.46 9.49
N GLN A 37 12.00 3.79 9.67
CA GLN A 37 13.15 4.52 10.18
C GLN A 37 13.49 4.13 11.62
N ARG A 38 12.46 3.93 12.46
CA ARG A 38 12.64 3.66 13.89
C ARG A 38 12.92 2.18 14.19
N TYR A 39 12.34 1.26 13.39
CA TYR A 39 12.44 -0.18 13.61
C TYR A 39 12.94 -0.92 12.36
N PRO A 40 14.22 -0.75 11.99
CA PRO A 40 14.78 -1.31 10.75
C PRO A 40 14.84 -2.84 10.75
N ASN A 41 14.77 -3.48 11.94
CA ASN A 41 14.78 -4.94 12.09
C ASN A 41 13.40 -5.57 11.85
N VAL A 42 12.34 -4.78 11.69
CA VAL A 42 10.97 -5.27 11.42
C VAL A 42 10.70 -5.21 9.92
N THR A 43 10.23 -6.31 9.35
CA THR A 43 9.80 -6.34 7.94
C THR A 43 8.38 -5.75 7.83
N LEU A 44 8.29 -4.47 7.49
CA LEU A 44 7.01 -3.78 7.37
C LEU A 44 6.31 -4.08 6.03
N ASP A 45 5.07 -4.57 6.09
CA ASP A 45 4.17 -4.76 4.93
C ASP A 45 2.93 -3.86 5.09
N GLU A 46 3.07 -2.61 4.67
CA GLU A 46 2.00 -1.59 4.75
C GLU A 46 0.92 -1.74 3.69
N SER A 47 1.05 -2.68 2.75
CA SER A 47 0.00 -2.98 1.78
C SER A 47 -1.12 -3.83 2.38
N ARG A 48 -0.81 -4.62 3.41
CA ARG A 48 -1.76 -5.52 4.05
C ARG A 48 -2.55 -4.82 5.15
N MET A 49 -3.85 -5.14 5.22
CA MET A 49 -4.68 -4.70 6.34
C MET A 49 -4.29 -5.43 7.63
N ILE A 50 -4.01 -6.74 7.55
CA ILE A 50 -3.59 -7.58 8.68
C ILE A 50 -2.36 -8.38 8.29
N VAL A 51 -1.36 -8.37 9.17
CA VAL A 51 -0.18 -9.25 9.11
C VAL A 51 -0.18 -10.13 10.36
N ASN A 52 -0.15 -11.45 10.12
CA ASN A 52 -0.05 -12.45 11.18
C ASN A 52 1.38 -13.01 11.25
N SER A 53 1.90 -13.12 12.43
CA SER A 53 3.06 -13.92 12.79
C SER A 53 2.65 -15.02 13.78
N THR A 54 3.55 -15.87 14.17
CA THR A 54 3.26 -17.00 15.11
C THR A 54 2.66 -16.54 16.44
N ARG A 55 3.10 -15.39 16.96
CA ARG A 55 2.69 -14.87 18.29
C ARG A 55 2.05 -13.49 18.23
N PHE A 56 2.08 -12.85 17.07
CA PHE A 56 1.65 -11.46 16.92
C PHE A 56 0.67 -11.33 15.76
N THR A 57 -0.30 -10.45 15.89
CA THR A 57 -1.13 -9.95 14.79
C THR A 57 -1.10 -8.43 14.81
N THR A 58 -0.64 -7.83 13.72
CA THR A 58 -0.69 -6.38 13.57
C THR A 58 -1.70 -6.00 12.48
N ALA A 59 -2.38 -4.87 12.65
CA ALA A 59 -3.39 -4.40 11.73
C ALA A 59 -3.14 -2.91 11.36
N GLY A 60 -3.26 -2.60 10.07
CA GLY A 60 -3.04 -1.26 9.51
C GLY A 60 -4.32 -0.44 9.40
N ALA A 61 -4.17 0.88 9.22
CA ALA A 61 -5.23 1.88 9.13
C ALA A 61 -5.97 2.20 10.46
N ALA A 62 -6.69 3.34 10.45
CA ALA A 62 -7.33 3.86 11.66
C ALA A 62 -8.43 2.94 12.21
N LEU A 63 -9.23 2.32 11.32
CA LEU A 63 -10.30 1.39 11.70
C LEU A 63 -9.86 -0.08 11.74
N ALA A 64 -8.57 -0.37 11.63
CA ALA A 64 -8.05 -1.73 11.60
C ALA A 64 -8.28 -2.52 12.90
N HIS A 65 -8.59 -1.86 14.01
CA HIS A 65 -9.02 -2.54 15.25
C HIS A 65 -10.31 -3.35 15.03
N VAL A 66 -11.21 -2.91 14.14
CA VAL A 66 -12.40 -3.68 13.76
C VAL A 66 -12.00 -4.93 12.98
N ASP A 67 -11.10 -4.81 12.01
CA ASP A 67 -10.59 -5.95 11.24
C ASP A 67 -9.86 -6.94 12.14
N LEU A 68 -9.07 -6.45 13.10
CA LEU A 68 -8.39 -7.27 14.10
C LEU A 68 -9.39 -8.02 15.00
N ALA A 69 -10.43 -7.32 15.50
CA ALA A 69 -11.48 -7.94 16.30
C ALA A 69 -12.24 -9.01 15.50
N LEU A 70 -12.67 -8.72 14.28
CA LEU A 70 -13.32 -9.68 13.39
C LEU A 70 -12.41 -10.89 13.08
N ARG A 71 -11.10 -10.66 12.97
CA ARG A 71 -10.12 -11.75 12.79
C ARG A 71 -10.07 -12.67 13.99
N ILE A 72 -10.08 -12.13 15.22
CA ILE A 72 -10.10 -12.91 16.46
C ILE A 72 -11.39 -13.72 16.56
N ILE A 73 -12.54 -13.09 16.31
CA ILE A 73 -13.84 -13.77 16.32
C ILE A 73 -13.88 -14.89 15.28
N ARG A 74 -13.38 -14.63 14.05
CA ARG A 74 -13.35 -15.61 12.96
C ARG A 74 -12.52 -16.84 13.30
N GLY A 75 -11.46 -16.68 14.10
CA GLY A 75 -10.66 -17.80 14.59
C GLY A 75 -11.42 -18.75 15.54
N ARG A 76 -12.51 -18.28 16.12
CA ARG A 76 -13.40 -19.08 17.00
C ARG A 76 -14.67 -19.52 16.29
N SER A 77 -15.30 -18.62 15.53
CA SER A 77 -16.53 -18.87 14.79
C SER A 77 -16.61 -17.98 13.55
N PRO A 78 -16.39 -18.54 12.34
CA PRO A 78 -16.56 -17.79 11.09
C PRO A 78 -18.00 -17.25 10.92
N ALA A 79 -19.02 -18.02 11.35
CA ALA A 79 -20.41 -17.60 11.25
C ALA A 79 -20.71 -16.39 12.15
N LEU A 80 -20.18 -16.39 13.38
CA LEU A 80 -20.33 -15.24 14.27
C LEU A 80 -19.61 -14.00 13.74
N ALA A 81 -18.40 -14.17 13.19
CA ALA A 81 -17.68 -13.06 12.57
C ALA A 81 -18.46 -12.44 11.38
N ALA A 82 -19.07 -13.27 10.55
CA ALA A 82 -19.91 -12.81 9.44
C ALA A 82 -21.15 -12.06 9.94
N LEU A 83 -21.80 -12.58 11.00
CA LEU A 83 -22.96 -11.93 11.60
C LEU A 83 -22.61 -10.55 12.19
N VAL A 84 -21.52 -10.48 12.97
CA VAL A 84 -21.04 -9.22 13.56
C VAL A 84 -20.67 -8.20 12.48
N ALA A 85 -19.99 -8.64 11.42
CA ALA A 85 -19.64 -7.76 10.29
C ALA A 85 -20.90 -7.16 9.63
N ARG A 86 -21.98 -7.94 9.47
CA ARG A 86 -23.27 -7.46 8.94
C ARG A 86 -23.93 -6.42 9.86
N TYR A 87 -23.94 -6.64 11.16
CA TYR A 87 -24.49 -5.68 12.12
C TYR A 87 -23.70 -4.37 12.15
N LEU A 88 -22.38 -4.45 11.96
CA LEU A 88 -21.51 -3.28 11.92
C LEU A 88 -21.47 -2.61 10.53
N LEU A 89 -22.13 -3.19 9.51
CA LEU A 89 -22.07 -2.74 8.12
C LEU A 89 -20.63 -2.65 7.60
N VAL A 90 -19.76 -3.58 8.00
CA VAL A 90 -18.34 -3.59 7.65
C VAL A 90 -18.05 -4.73 6.67
N GLU A 91 -17.43 -4.38 5.54
CA GLU A 91 -16.87 -5.36 4.61
C GLU A 91 -15.46 -5.79 5.04
N THR A 92 -15.09 -7.03 4.74
CA THR A 92 -13.74 -7.54 4.99
C THR A 92 -12.74 -6.85 4.06
N ARG A 93 -11.79 -6.13 4.63
CA ARG A 93 -10.71 -5.47 3.90
C ARG A 93 -9.44 -6.32 3.98
N SER A 94 -8.91 -6.72 2.83
CA SER A 94 -7.68 -7.52 2.76
C SER A 94 -6.43 -6.66 2.61
N SER A 95 -6.58 -5.44 2.08
CA SER A 95 -5.49 -4.56 1.72
C SER A 95 -5.84 -3.11 2.06
N GLN A 96 -4.84 -2.32 2.45
CA GLN A 96 -4.92 -0.87 2.51
C GLN A 96 -4.23 -0.19 1.31
N ALA A 97 -3.66 -0.96 0.38
CA ALA A 97 -2.88 -0.43 -0.72
C ALA A 97 -3.66 0.54 -1.63
N GLU A 98 -4.97 0.34 -1.81
CA GLU A 98 -5.81 1.23 -2.61
C GLU A 98 -6.14 2.57 -1.92
N PHE A 99 -5.91 2.67 -0.60
CA PHE A 99 -6.14 3.87 0.20
C PHE A 99 -4.86 4.63 0.51
N VAL A 100 -3.70 4.09 0.09
CA VAL A 100 -2.42 4.79 0.21
C VAL A 100 -2.47 6.01 -0.70
N ILE A 101 -2.26 7.18 -0.13
CA ILE A 101 -2.13 8.44 -0.86
C ILE A 101 -0.62 8.67 -1.05
N PRO A 102 -0.06 8.39 -2.24
CA PRO A 102 1.37 8.52 -2.48
C PRO A 102 1.87 9.92 -2.18
N ASP A 103 1.09 10.92 -2.56
CA ASP A 103 1.33 12.33 -2.36
C ASP A 103 1.58 12.68 -0.88
N HIS A 104 0.78 12.12 0.03
CA HIS A 104 0.95 12.31 1.47
C HIS A 104 2.30 11.76 1.99
N LEU A 105 2.78 10.67 1.41
CA LEU A 105 4.07 10.08 1.77
C LEU A 105 5.24 10.83 1.15
N ALA A 106 5.07 11.38 -0.03
CA ALA A 106 6.09 12.11 -0.77
C ALA A 106 6.40 13.47 -0.12
N HIS A 107 5.40 14.18 0.39
CA HIS A 107 5.57 15.49 1.05
C HIS A 107 6.45 15.47 2.30
N ALA A 108 6.77 14.29 2.83
CA ALA A 108 7.71 14.14 3.95
C ALA A 108 9.19 14.30 3.52
N ASP A 109 9.49 14.30 2.21
CA ASP A 109 10.85 14.37 1.70
C ASP A 109 10.93 15.13 0.37
N PRO A 110 11.65 16.27 0.30
CA PRO A 110 11.71 17.10 -0.90
C PRO A 110 12.30 16.38 -2.14
N MET A 111 13.16 15.37 -1.96
CA MET A 111 13.70 14.59 -3.08
C MET A 111 12.65 13.64 -3.63
N VAL A 112 11.90 12.99 -2.76
CA VAL A 112 10.79 12.09 -3.13
C VAL A 112 9.69 12.88 -3.81
N GLU A 113 9.36 14.07 -3.30
CA GLU A 113 8.39 14.99 -3.92
C GLU A 113 8.78 15.39 -5.35
N ARG A 114 10.04 15.80 -5.57
CA ARG A 114 10.52 16.13 -6.93
C ARG A 114 10.45 14.91 -7.86
N PHE A 115 10.85 13.74 -7.38
CA PHE A 115 10.70 12.51 -8.13
C PHE A 115 9.24 12.22 -8.49
N GLU A 116 8.31 12.35 -7.54
CA GLU A 116 6.89 12.12 -7.76
C GLU A 116 6.31 13.11 -8.78
N CYS A 117 6.61 14.40 -8.66
CA CYS A 117 6.19 15.41 -9.62
C CYS A 117 6.65 15.07 -11.04
N TRP A 118 7.90 14.62 -11.20
CA TRP A 118 8.42 14.13 -12.48
C TRP A 118 7.65 12.89 -12.96
N ALA A 119 7.47 11.91 -12.10
CA ALA A 119 6.82 10.64 -12.41
C ALA A 119 5.38 10.83 -12.88
N ARG A 120 4.58 11.65 -12.19
CA ARG A 120 3.17 11.93 -12.53
C ARG A 120 3.00 12.56 -13.90
N ARG A 121 3.96 13.40 -14.35
CA ARG A 121 3.92 14.01 -15.70
C ARG A 121 4.26 13.02 -16.81
N ARG A 122 4.83 11.86 -16.49
CA ARG A 122 5.37 10.88 -17.43
C ARG A 122 4.75 9.49 -17.34
N LEU A 123 3.59 9.34 -16.71
CA LEU A 123 2.96 8.03 -16.50
C LEU A 123 2.68 7.28 -17.81
N ALA A 124 2.33 8.00 -18.89
CA ALA A 124 2.11 7.41 -20.21
C ALA A 124 3.43 7.04 -20.93
N GLN A 125 4.58 7.55 -20.46
CA GLN A 125 5.89 7.34 -21.07
C GLN A 125 6.63 6.21 -20.37
N GLY A 126 7.77 5.77 -20.91
CA GLY A 126 8.63 4.80 -20.25
C GLY A 126 9.27 5.35 -18.97
N PHE A 127 9.69 4.46 -18.08
CA PHE A 127 10.48 4.81 -16.90
C PHE A 127 11.96 4.81 -17.23
N SER A 128 12.65 5.92 -16.95
CA SER A 128 14.10 6.03 -16.99
C SER A 128 14.61 6.42 -15.60
N LEU A 129 15.43 5.57 -14.99
CA LEU A 129 16.01 5.84 -13.67
C LEU A 129 16.96 7.04 -13.71
N THR A 130 17.71 7.19 -14.79
CA THR A 130 18.64 8.31 -15.00
C THR A 130 17.90 9.65 -15.07
N GLU A 131 16.82 9.72 -15.85
CA GLU A 131 15.99 10.94 -15.94
C GLU A 131 15.29 11.23 -14.60
N ALA A 132 14.80 10.19 -13.91
CA ALA A 132 14.18 10.32 -12.61
C ALA A 132 15.15 10.89 -11.56
N ALA A 133 16.40 10.39 -11.54
CA ALA A 133 17.44 10.88 -10.64
C ALA A 133 17.83 12.32 -10.96
N SER A 134 17.99 12.65 -12.24
CA SER A 134 18.26 14.03 -12.68
C SER A 134 17.15 14.99 -12.27
N ALA A 135 15.89 14.61 -12.46
CA ALA A 135 14.73 15.42 -12.06
C ALA A 135 14.63 15.61 -10.55
N ALA A 136 15.05 14.61 -9.77
CA ALA A 136 15.12 14.69 -8.31
C ALA A 136 16.37 15.47 -7.80
N GLY A 137 17.29 15.87 -8.72
CA GLY A 137 18.52 16.58 -8.38
C GLY A 137 19.54 15.70 -7.66
N THR A 138 19.67 14.41 -8.03
CA THR A 138 20.52 13.45 -7.33
C THR A 138 21.04 12.35 -8.26
N SER A 139 21.88 11.44 -7.72
CA SER A 139 22.31 10.22 -8.41
C SER A 139 21.25 9.10 -8.29
N GLU A 140 21.27 8.14 -9.24
CA GLU A 140 20.39 6.97 -9.24
C GLU A 140 20.47 6.18 -7.92
N ARG A 141 21.68 5.94 -7.43
CA ARG A 141 21.94 5.25 -6.16
C ARG A 141 21.32 5.99 -4.97
N THR A 142 21.46 7.32 -4.93
CA THR A 142 20.92 8.15 -3.84
C THR A 142 19.40 8.18 -3.90
N LEU A 143 18.81 8.34 -5.10
CA LEU A 143 17.37 8.28 -5.30
C LEU A 143 16.80 6.94 -4.83
N ALA A 144 17.38 5.81 -5.28
CA ALA A 144 16.93 4.48 -4.91
C ALA A 144 16.99 4.26 -3.38
N ARG A 145 18.11 4.64 -2.74
CA ARG A 145 18.26 4.55 -1.29
C ARG A 145 17.24 5.42 -0.54
N ARG A 146 16.97 6.63 -1.05
CA ARG A 146 16.03 7.55 -0.39
C ARG A 146 14.59 7.07 -0.51
N LEU A 147 14.16 6.63 -1.69
CA LEU A 147 12.82 6.04 -1.86
C LEU A 147 12.66 4.78 -1.01
N GLN A 148 13.70 3.94 -0.93
CA GLN A 148 13.66 2.76 -0.07
C GLN A 148 13.52 3.12 1.41
N SER A 149 14.24 4.16 1.88
CA SER A 149 14.16 4.63 3.26
C SER A 149 12.82 5.26 3.59
N VAL A 150 12.29 6.13 2.71
CA VAL A 150 11.06 6.89 2.97
C VAL A 150 9.82 6.06 2.68
N LEU A 151 9.78 5.38 1.51
CA LEU A 151 8.59 4.71 1.02
C LEU A 151 8.67 3.18 1.10
N GLY A 152 9.83 2.59 1.41
CA GLY A 152 10.03 1.14 1.38
C GLY A 152 9.96 0.56 -0.03
N LYS A 153 10.20 1.36 -1.08
CA LYS A 153 9.99 0.97 -2.48
C LYS A 153 11.17 1.40 -3.34
N THR A 154 11.40 0.63 -4.42
CA THR A 154 12.32 1.08 -5.47
C THR A 154 11.65 2.18 -6.32
N PRO A 155 12.44 3.04 -7.03
CA PRO A 155 11.89 4.06 -7.93
C PRO A 155 10.91 3.50 -8.95
N LEU A 156 11.25 2.37 -9.58
CA LEU A 156 10.38 1.70 -10.55
C LEU A 156 9.09 1.17 -9.91
N SER A 157 9.20 0.55 -8.73
CA SER A 157 8.02 0.04 -8.02
C SER A 157 7.05 1.15 -7.66
N TYR A 158 7.57 2.29 -7.17
CA TYR A 158 6.74 3.44 -6.85
C TYR A 158 6.13 4.09 -8.10
N PHE A 159 6.88 4.20 -9.19
CA PHE A 159 6.34 4.64 -10.47
C PHE A 159 5.18 3.76 -10.97
N GLN A 160 5.29 2.44 -10.80
CA GLN A 160 4.20 1.51 -11.12
C GLN A 160 2.98 1.73 -10.22
N ASP A 161 3.17 2.06 -8.93
CA ASP A 161 2.07 2.35 -8.02
C ASP A 161 1.31 3.62 -8.45
N LEU A 162 2.01 4.67 -8.87
CA LEU A 162 1.41 5.88 -9.43
C LEU A 162 0.60 5.60 -10.71
N ARG A 163 1.09 4.70 -11.58
CA ARG A 163 0.33 4.23 -12.75
C ARG A 163 -0.95 3.52 -12.36
N VAL A 164 -0.88 2.64 -11.34
CA VAL A 164 -2.05 1.92 -10.82
C VAL A 164 -3.06 2.89 -10.23
N GLU A 165 -2.62 3.85 -9.43
CA GLU A 165 -3.47 4.90 -8.85
C GLU A 165 -4.21 5.67 -9.95
N HIS A 166 -3.48 6.13 -10.95
CA HIS A 166 -4.08 6.87 -12.06
C HIS A 166 -5.03 6.02 -12.89
N ALA A 167 -4.70 4.75 -13.13
CA ALA A 167 -5.59 3.81 -13.82
C ALA A 167 -6.91 3.59 -13.04
N VAL A 168 -6.83 3.42 -11.72
CA VAL A 168 -8.01 3.30 -10.86
C VAL A 168 -8.88 4.54 -10.93
N HIS A 169 -8.27 5.73 -10.87
CA HIS A 169 -8.98 7.00 -11.02
C HIS A 169 -9.73 7.06 -12.35
N LEU A 170 -9.07 6.78 -13.48
CA LEU A 170 -9.69 6.79 -14.80
C LEU A 170 -10.82 5.74 -14.95
N LEU A 171 -10.65 4.56 -14.34
CA LEU A 171 -11.67 3.52 -14.36
C LEU A 171 -12.92 3.87 -13.53
N ARG A 172 -12.77 4.64 -12.45
CA ARG A 172 -13.86 5.07 -11.57
C ARG A 172 -14.61 6.29 -12.09
N THR A 173 -13.89 7.23 -12.69
CA THR A 173 -14.44 8.53 -13.10
C THR A 173 -14.87 8.59 -14.56
N GLY A 174 -14.41 7.64 -15.39
CA GLY A 174 -14.62 7.68 -16.83
C GLY A 174 -15.22 6.40 -17.41
N ASN A 175 -15.65 6.51 -18.67
CA ASN A 175 -16.21 5.40 -19.46
C ASN A 175 -15.20 4.80 -20.46
N ALA A 176 -13.91 5.18 -20.37
CA ALA A 176 -12.87 4.68 -21.25
C ALA A 176 -12.74 3.17 -21.19
N SER A 177 -12.44 2.52 -22.33
CA SER A 177 -12.15 1.08 -22.36
C SER A 177 -10.87 0.79 -21.54
N VAL A 178 -10.69 -0.46 -21.12
CA VAL A 178 -9.49 -0.85 -20.38
C VAL A 178 -8.22 -0.66 -21.21
N ASP A 179 -8.32 -0.84 -22.51
CA ASP A 179 -7.19 -0.63 -23.44
C ASP A 179 -6.85 0.87 -23.58
N GLN A 180 -7.86 1.73 -23.62
CA GLN A 180 -7.64 3.19 -23.59
C GLN A 180 -7.01 3.64 -22.28
N VAL A 181 -7.46 3.12 -21.14
CA VAL A 181 -6.84 3.40 -19.84
C VAL A 181 -5.42 2.87 -19.79
N ALA A 182 -5.15 1.66 -20.30
CA ALA A 182 -3.82 1.10 -20.37
C ALA A 182 -2.85 2.02 -21.14
N ALA A 183 -3.25 2.49 -22.32
CA ALA A 183 -2.45 3.42 -23.11
C ALA A 183 -2.17 4.74 -22.35
N GLN A 184 -3.16 5.30 -21.67
CA GLN A 184 -3.00 6.54 -20.90
C GLN A 184 -2.03 6.41 -19.72
N VAL A 185 -1.92 5.22 -19.13
CA VAL A 185 -0.99 4.96 -18.03
C VAL A 185 0.28 4.22 -18.47
N GLY A 186 0.54 4.16 -19.80
CA GLY A 186 1.80 3.67 -20.37
C GLY A 186 1.95 2.15 -20.40
N TYR A 187 0.85 1.40 -20.52
CA TYR A 187 0.85 -0.03 -20.81
C TYR A 187 0.41 -0.29 -22.26
N SER A 188 0.97 -1.31 -22.90
CA SER A 188 0.70 -1.68 -24.28
C SER A 188 -0.74 -2.14 -24.53
N ASP A 189 -1.37 -2.75 -23.52
CA ASP A 189 -2.67 -3.38 -23.65
C ASP A 189 -3.40 -3.52 -22.30
N GLY A 190 -4.71 -3.71 -22.39
CA GLY A 190 -5.57 -3.88 -21.22
C GLY A 190 -5.39 -5.21 -20.49
N VAL A 191 -4.79 -6.23 -21.11
CA VAL A 191 -4.53 -7.52 -20.47
C VAL A 191 -3.44 -7.34 -19.41
N THR A 192 -2.36 -6.68 -19.79
CA THR A 192 -1.25 -6.32 -18.89
C THR A 192 -1.75 -5.46 -17.73
N LEU A 193 -2.59 -4.45 -18.00
CA LEU A 193 -3.18 -3.62 -16.96
C LEU A 193 -4.08 -4.42 -16.01
N ARG A 194 -4.95 -5.32 -16.52
CA ARG A 194 -5.81 -6.16 -15.67
C ARG A 194 -4.99 -7.07 -14.74
N ALA A 195 -3.94 -7.69 -15.27
CA ALA A 195 -3.05 -8.55 -14.49
C ALA A 195 -2.36 -7.75 -13.35
N LEU A 196 -1.91 -6.54 -13.66
CA LEU A 196 -1.27 -5.65 -12.68
C LEU A 196 -2.25 -5.21 -11.59
N LEU A 197 -3.45 -4.75 -11.94
CA LEU A 197 -4.50 -4.34 -10.99
C LEU A 197 -4.86 -5.49 -10.06
N ARG A 198 -5.06 -6.69 -10.60
CA ARG A 198 -5.35 -7.88 -9.80
C ARG A 198 -4.21 -8.23 -8.85
N ARG A 199 -2.95 -8.15 -9.31
CA ARG A 199 -1.77 -8.42 -8.48
C ARG A 199 -1.57 -7.39 -7.37
N LYS A 200 -1.77 -6.10 -7.68
CA LYS A 200 -1.50 -4.99 -6.74
C LYS A 200 -2.66 -4.75 -5.76
N LEU A 201 -3.91 -4.86 -6.22
CA LEU A 201 -5.10 -4.48 -5.45
C LEU A 201 -5.97 -5.68 -5.05
N GLY A 202 -5.74 -6.85 -5.62
CA GLY A 202 -6.59 -8.03 -5.40
C GLY A 202 -7.98 -7.93 -6.06
N ARG A 203 -8.25 -6.87 -6.83
CA ARG A 203 -9.57 -6.56 -7.43
C ARG A 203 -9.51 -6.55 -8.96
N GLY A 204 -10.62 -6.95 -9.57
CA GLY A 204 -10.81 -6.86 -11.01
C GLY A 204 -11.40 -5.51 -11.45
N VAL A 205 -11.25 -5.19 -12.74
CA VAL A 205 -11.75 -3.93 -13.33
C VAL A 205 -13.23 -3.67 -13.06
N ARG A 206 -14.07 -4.74 -13.11
CA ARG A 206 -15.52 -4.61 -12.85
C ARG A 206 -15.80 -4.16 -11.42
N GLU A 207 -15.04 -4.66 -10.45
CA GLU A 207 -15.17 -4.29 -9.02
C GLU A 207 -14.70 -2.87 -8.79
N LEU A 208 -13.59 -2.47 -9.45
CA LEU A 208 -13.06 -1.11 -9.35
C LEU A 208 -14.04 -0.06 -9.91
N ARG A 209 -14.77 -0.38 -10.98
CA ARG A 209 -15.79 0.51 -11.57
C ARG A 209 -17.08 0.63 -10.73
N ARG A 210 -17.42 -0.40 -9.93
CA ARG A 210 -18.62 -0.40 -9.08
C ARG A 210 -18.42 0.28 -7.73
N GLY A 211 -17.20 0.52 -7.34
CA GLY A 211 -16.84 1.13 -6.06
C GLY A 211 -16.64 2.65 -6.09
N GLY A 212 -17.19 3.32 -7.11
CA GLY A 212 -17.22 4.76 -7.26
C GLY A 212 -18.64 5.31 -7.05
#